data_526ac199c399d3d0d204cf15ab671417
#
_entry.id   526ac199c399d3d0d204cf15ab671417
#
_cell.length_a   1.000
_cell.length_b   1.000
_cell.length_c   1.000
_cell.angle_alpha   90.00
_cell.angle_beta   90.00
_cell.angle_gamma   90.00
#
_symmetry.space_group_name_H-M   'P 1'
#
loop_
_entity.id
_entity.type
_entity.pdbx_description
1 polymer ?
#
loop_
_entity_poly.entity_id
_entity_poly.type
_entity_poly.pdbx_seq_one_letter_code
_entity_poly.pdbx_strand_id
1 'polypeptide(L)'
;MNNVICLDNKYSTTRLLIKKEVCSTQIKYDNCKDMNATLKGGNKKCEGGLRIRQYSKKSYKYKPLISIVTVVLNGDKYLEETIQSVINQSYENVEYIIIDGGSLDGTLDIVKKYENKVDYWISEGDKGQTDALVKGFNICNGEIL
;
A
#
# COMPACT_ATOMS: atom_id res chain seq x y z
N MET A 1 -11.95 -20.23 12.54
CA MET A 1 -12.34 -19.90 11.14
C MET A 1 -11.96 -18.45 10.88
N ASN A 2 -11.09 -18.18 9.92
CA ASN A 2 -10.76 -16.80 9.57
C ASN A 2 -11.94 -16.19 8.80
N ASN A 3 -12.65 -15.25 9.41
CA ASN A 3 -13.76 -14.57 8.73
C ASN A 3 -13.19 -13.70 7.61
N VAL A 4 -13.53 -14.03 6.38
CA VAL A 4 -13.23 -13.18 5.23
C VAL A 4 -14.16 -11.96 5.30
N ILE A 5 -13.57 -10.78 5.18
CA ILE A 5 -14.26 -9.50 5.24
C ILE A 5 -14.17 -8.85 3.87
N CYS A 6 -15.23 -8.21 3.44
CA CYS A 6 -15.26 -7.35 2.27
C CYS A 6 -15.61 -5.93 2.72
N LEU A 7 -14.69 -4.99 2.55
CA LEU A 7 -14.93 -3.59 2.92
C LEU A 7 -15.73 -2.86 1.84
N ASP A 8 -15.51 -3.20 0.57
CA ASP A 8 -16.21 -2.61 -0.57
C ASP A 8 -16.16 -3.57 -1.76
N ASN A 9 -17.32 -4.06 -2.20
CA ASN A 9 -17.43 -5.00 -3.32
C ASN A 9 -16.97 -4.43 -4.67
N LYS A 10 -16.87 -3.11 -4.79
CA LYS A 10 -16.47 -2.44 -6.02
C LYS A 10 -14.99 -2.64 -6.34
N TYR A 11 -14.13 -2.72 -5.31
CA TYR A 11 -12.68 -2.71 -5.50
C TYR A 11 -12.05 -4.08 -5.24
N SER A 12 -11.19 -4.56 -6.16
CA SER A 12 -10.48 -5.84 -6.04
C SER A 12 -9.66 -5.95 -4.76
N THR A 13 -9.05 -4.84 -4.35
CA THR A 13 -8.14 -4.77 -3.21
C THR A 13 -8.83 -4.70 -1.85
N THR A 14 -10.15 -4.53 -1.80
CA THR A 14 -10.95 -4.46 -0.57
C THR A 14 -11.77 -5.72 -0.31
N ARG A 15 -11.69 -6.70 -1.22
CA ARG A 15 -12.33 -8.01 -1.10
C ARG A 15 -11.38 -9.02 -0.46
N LEU A 16 -11.93 -10.12 0.04
CA LEU A 16 -11.17 -11.25 0.60
C LEU A 16 -10.15 -10.87 1.69
N LEU A 17 -10.42 -9.78 2.43
CA LEU A 17 -9.60 -9.33 3.55
C LEU A 17 -9.81 -10.22 4.77
N ILE A 18 -8.76 -10.42 5.55
CA ILE A 18 -8.79 -11.10 6.83
C ILE A 18 -8.37 -10.08 7.89
N LYS A 19 -9.20 -9.86 8.91
CA LYS A 19 -8.82 -9.04 10.05
C LYS A 19 -8.03 -9.90 11.04
N LYS A 20 -6.81 -9.47 11.37
CA LYS A 20 -6.03 -10.10 12.43
C LYS A 20 -6.57 -9.66 13.78
N GLU A 21 -6.79 -10.59 14.72
CA GLU A 21 -7.09 -10.25 16.10
C GLU A 21 -5.87 -9.58 16.73
N VAL A 22 -6.10 -8.44 17.37
CA VAL A 22 -5.03 -7.61 17.94
C VAL A 22 -4.54 -8.25 19.23
N CYS A 23 -3.30 -8.70 19.26
CA CYS A 23 -2.57 -8.73 20.53
C CYS A 23 -2.24 -7.28 20.89
N SER A 24 -2.59 -6.83 22.09
CA SER A 24 -2.63 -5.45 22.55
C SER A 24 -1.24 -4.80 22.73
N THR A 25 -0.48 -4.68 21.64
CA THR A 25 0.66 -3.78 21.58
C THR A 25 0.29 -2.59 20.70
N GLN A 26 0.10 -1.44 21.34
CA GLN A 26 -0.21 -0.19 20.66
C GLN A 26 0.92 0.15 19.68
N ILE A 27 0.63 -0.02 18.40
CA ILE A 27 1.47 0.56 17.34
C ILE A 27 1.15 2.06 17.32
N LYS A 28 2.09 2.88 17.78
CA LYS A 28 2.01 4.33 17.64
C LYS A 28 2.06 4.66 16.16
N TYR A 29 0.93 5.11 15.62
CA TYR A 29 0.89 5.74 14.31
C TYR A 29 1.53 7.11 14.43
N ASP A 30 2.76 7.27 13.93
CA ASP A 30 3.29 8.60 13.67
C ASP A 30 2.50 9.19 12.50
N ASN A 31 1.51 10.02 12.88
CA ASN A 31 0.75 10.81 11.94
C ASN A 31 1.71 11.76 11.21
N CYS A 32 1.91 11.56 9.91
CA CYS A 32 2.55 12.53 9.03
C CYS A 32 1.68 13.80 8.91
N LYS A 33 1.46 14.51 10.02
CA LYS A 33 0.62 15.70 10.05
C LYS A 33 1.32 16.99 9.67
N ASP A 34 2.66 17.02 9.59
CA ASP A 34 3.40 18.25 9.33
C ASP A 34 4.42 18.09 8.21
N MET A 35 3.96 18.25 6.96
CA MET A 35 4.84 18.37 5.79
C MET A 35 5.53 19.76 5.70
N ASN A 36 5.28 20.69 6.64
CA ASN A 36 5.86 22.03 6.67
C ASN A 36 6.99 22.24 7.68
N ALA A 37 7.53 21.19 8.29
CA ALA A 37 8.69 21.33 9.17
C ALA A 37 9.97 21.24 8.36
N THR A 38 10.52 22.41 8.09
CA THR A 38 11.87 22.79 7.68
C THR A 38 12.93 21.68 7.69
N LEU A 39 13.46 21.42 6.46
CA LEU A 39 14.73 20.80 6.13
C LEU A 39 15.78 20.81 7.26
N LYS A 40 15.96 19.68 7.92
CA LYS A 40 17.23 19.23 8.48
C LYS A 40 17.26 17.70 8.48
N GLY A 41 18.00 17.14 7.55
CA GLY A 41 18.64 15.83 7.48
C GLY A 41 18.08 14.70 8.35
N GLY A 42 16.99 14.04 7.90
CA GLY A 42 16.56 12.76 8.43
C GLY A 42 15.62 12.13 7.39
N ASN A 43 15.88 10.89 6.98
CA ASN A 43 15.00 10.13 6.10
C ASN A 43 13.61 10.04 6.73
N LYS A 44 12.69 10.93 6.34
CA LYS A 44 11.33 10.93 6.86
C LYS A 44 10.59 9.78 6.19
N LYS A 45 10.33 8.73 6.94
CA LYS A 45 9.57 7.56 6.49
C LYS A 45 8.10 7.75 6.85
N CYS A 46 7.22 7.62 5.87
CA CYS A 46 5.78 7.56 6.04
C CYS A 46 5.26 6.24 5.49
N GLU A 47 4.27 5.65 6.15
CA GLU A 47 3.65 4.41 5.67
C GLU A 47 2.17 4.37 6.05
N GLY A 48 1.38 3.55 5.34
CA GLY A 48 -0.05 3.40 5.56
C GLY A 48 -0.66 2.25 4.77
N GLY A 49 -1.98 2.26 4.68
CA GLY A 49 -2.77 1.26 3.98
C GLY A 49 -3.48 0.26 4.87
N LEU A 50 -4.11 -0.73 4.25
CA LEU A 50 -4.97 -1.72 4.94
C LEU A 50 -4.17 -2.61 5.91
N ARG A 51 -2.91 -2.96 5.59
CA ARG A 51 -2.05 -3.78 6.47
C ARG A 51 -1.78 -3.11 7.82
N ILE A 52 -1.57 -1.80 7.82
CA ILE A 52 -1.38 -1.02 9.05
C ILE A 52 -2.63 -1.08 9.93
N ARG A 53 -3.80 -1.21 9.32
CA ARG A 53 -5.09 -1.37 10.01
C ARG A 53 -5.41 -2.83 10.37
N GLN A 54 -4.41 -3.72 10.37
CA GLN A 54 -4.55 -5.14 10.72
C GLN A 54 -5.33 -5.98 9.70
N TYR A 55 -5.53 -5.50 8.48
CA TYR A 55 -6.04 -6.32 7.39
C TYR A 55 -4.92 -7.02 6.67
N SER A 56 -5.15 -8.29 6.28
CA SER A 56 -4.22 -9.09 5.50
C SER A 56 -4.96 -9.89 4.44
N LYS A 57 -4.22 -10.43 3.50
CA LYS A 57 -4.72 -11.32 2.46
C LYS A 57 -3.93 -12.61 2.46
N LYS A 58 -4.50 -13.67 1.90
CA LYS A 58 -3.82 -14.95 1.71
C LYS A 58 -4.18 -15.55 0.38
N SER A 59 -3.35 -16.46 -0.06
CA SER A 59 -3.62 -17.27 -1.23
C SER A 59 -4.65 -18.36 -0.93
N TYR A 60 -5.45 -18.69 -1.93
CA TYR A 60 -6.40 -19.80 -1.89
C TYR A 60 -6.17 -20.70 -3.10
N LYS A 61 -6.44 -21.99 -2.97
CA LYS A 61 -6.20 -23.01 -4.01
C LYS A 61 -6.69 -22.63 -5.40
N TYR A 62 -7.84 -21.94 -5.50
CA TYR A 62 -8.44 -21.54 -6.78
C TYR A 62 -8.49 -20.01 -6.98
N LYS A 63 -7.92 -19.26 -6.05
CA LYS A 63 -7.79 -17.81 -6.09
C LYS A 63 -6.44 -17.41 -5.49
N PRO A 64 -5.32 -17.66 -6.21
CA PRO A 64 -4.00 -17.27 -5.73
C PRO A 64 -3.95 -15.77 -5.46
N LEU A 65 -3.17 -15.35 -4.49
CA LEU A 65 -2.96 -13.93 -4.21
C LEU A 65 -1.98 -13.38 -5.25
N ILE A 66 -2.40 -12.33 -5.94
CA ILE A 66 -1.57 -11.58 -6.88
C ILE A 66 -1.12 -10.30 -6.19
N SER A 67 0.19 -10.09 -6.06
CA SER A 67 0.74 -8.82 -5.58
C SER A 67 1.08 -7.92 -6.77
N ILE A 68 0.60 -6.69 -6.74
CA ILE A 68 0.93 -5.66 -7.71
C ILE A 68 1.74 -4.59 -6.99
N VAL A 69 2.93 -4.29 -7.51
CA VAL A 69 3.82 -3.26 -6.96
C VAL A 69 3.90 -2.09 -7.93
N THR A 70 3.58 -0.90 -7.45
CA THR A 70 3.84 0.35 -8.16
C THR A 70 4.95 1.10 -7.45
N VAL A 71 6.00 1.45 -8.20
CA VAL A 71 7.06 2.35 -7.73
C VAL A 71 6.85 3.72 -8.36
N VAL A 72 6.99 4.79 -7.57
CA VAL A 72 6.74 6.14 -8.04
C VAL A 72 7.74 7.13 -7.42
N LEU A 73 8.11 8.13 -8.21
CA LEU A 73 8.84 9.31 -7.76
C LEU A 73 8.36 10.51 -8.59
N ASN A 74 7.76 11.50 -7.91
CA ASN A 74 7.19 12.71 -8.54
C ASN A 74 6.24 12.36 -9.70
N GLY A 75 5.22 11.55 -9.41
CA GLY A 75 4.29 10.99 -10.39
C GLY A 75 2.85 11.48 -10.25
N ASP A 76 2.58 12.65 -9.66
CA ASP A 76 1.24 13.15 -9.36
C ASP A 76 0.32 13.19 -10.58
N LYS A 77 0.88 13.43 -11.77
CA LYS A 77 0.13 13.50 -13.02
C LYS A 77 -0.52 12.17 -13.46
N TYR A 78 0.08 11.04 -13.13
CA TYR A 78 -0.34 9.73 -13.68
C TYR A 78 -0.70 8.71 -12.60
N LEU A 79 -0.30 8.93 -11.35
CA LEU A 79 -0.46 7.96 -10.29
C LEU A 79 -1.93 7.64 -10.02
N GLU A 80 -2.81 8.62 -10.06
CA GLU A 80 -4.24 8.39 -9.79
C GLU A 80 -4.87 7.41 -10.79
N GLU A 81 -4.59 7.57 -12.08
CA GLU A 81 -5.06 6.64 -13.12
C GLU A 81 -4.45 5.24 -12.92
N THR A 82 -3.18 5.17 -12.57
CA THR A 82 -2.50 3.90 -12.26
C THR A 82 -3.17 3.19 -11.09
N ILE A 83 -3.43 3.89 -9.98
CA ILE A 83 -4.12 3.31 -8.82
C ILE A 83 -5.51 2.80 -9.24
N GLN A 84 -6.28 3.62 -9.95
CA GLN A 84 -7.61 3.24 -10.40
C GLN A 84 -7.60 2.01 -11.31
N SER A 85 -6.62 1.88 -12.19
CA SER A 85 -6.48 0.70 -13.04
C SER A 85 -6.27 -0.59 -12.25
N VAL A 86 -5.55 -0.53 -11.13
CA VAL A 86 -5.30 -1.67 -10.26
C VAL A 86 -6.51 -2.01 -9.39
N ILE A 87 -7.08 -1.01 -8.69
CA ILE A 87 -8.18 -1.28 -7.75
C ILE A 87 -9.48 -1.69 -8.44
N ASN A 88 -9.67 -1.33 -9.71
CA ASN A 88 -10.84 -1.68 -10.51
C ASN A 88 -10.71 -3.02 -11.26
N GLN A 89 -9.67 -3.82 -11.01
CA GLN A 89 -9.53 -5.15 -11.62
C GLN A 89 -10.69 -6.07 -11.23
N SER A 90 -11.09 -6.94 -12.16
CA SER A 90 -12.16 -7.92 -11.92
C SER A 90 -11.70 -9.06 -11.00
N TYR A 91 -10.41 -9.40 -11.01
CA TYR A 91 -9.85 -10.42 -10.13
C TYR A 91 -9.92 -9.97 -8.66
N GLU A 92 -10.39 -10.85 -7.78
CA GLU A 92 -10.79 -10.47 -6.42
C GLU A 92 -9.65 -10.53 -5.38
N ASN A 93 -8.61 -11.34 -5.64
CA ASN A 93 -7.55 -11.58 -4.65
C ASN A 93 -6.26 -10.85 -5.05
N VAL A 94 -6.31 -9.53 -5.03
CA VAL A 94 -5.21 -8.63 -5.38
C VAL A 94 -4.68 -7.93 -4.15
N GLU A 95 -3.39 -7.99 -3.94
CA GLU A 95 -2.64 -7.18 -2.98
C GLU A 95 -1.94 -6.05 -3.73
N TYR A 96 -2.19 -4.81 -3.31
CA TYR A 96 -1.62 -3.65 -3.96
C TYR A 96 -0.64 -2.92 -3.04
N ILE A 97 0.58 -2.73 -3.53
CA ILE A 97 1.69 -2.12 -2.78
C ILE A 97 2.21 -0.94 -3.58
N ILE A 98 2.39 0.21 -2.90
CA ILE A 98 2.97 1.42 -3.51
C ILE A 98 4.26 1.79 -2.76
N ILE A 99 5.34 1.94 -3.50
CA ILE A 99 6.63 2.41 -3.00
C ILE A 99 6.91 3.78 -3.61
N ASP A 100 6.87 4.81 -2.78
CA ASP A 100 7.22 6.17 -3.16
C ASP A 100 8.65 6.49 -2.74
N GLY A 101 9.46 6.94 -3.70
CA GLY A 101 10.88 7.27 -3.49
C GLY A 101 11.13 8.60 -2.77
N GLY A 102 10.14 9.11 -2.04
CA GLY A 102 10.23 10.40 -1.34
C GLY A 102 9.84 11.58 -2.24
N SER A 103 8.73 11.47 -2.94
CA SER A 103 8.21 12.52 -3.83
C SER A 103 7.99 13.83 -3.10
N LEU A 104 8.21 14.94 -3.84
CA LEU A 104 8.06 16.31 -3.36
C LEU A 104 6.87 17.05 -4.00
N ASP A 105 6.15 16.39 -4.92
CA ASP A 105 4.94 16.87 -5.59
C ASP A 105 3.67 16.39 -4.90
N GLY A 106 2.53 16.39 -5.59
CA GLY A 106 1.24 15.88 -5.09
C GLY A 106 1.12 14.36 -4.97
N THR A 107 2.17 13.58 -5.28
CA THR A 107 2.15 12.11 -5.28
C THR A 107 1.66 11.52 -3.97
N LEU A 108 2.21 11.98 -2.83
CA LEU A 108 1.85 11.43 -1.51
C LEU A 108 0.41 11.73 -1.11
N ASP A 109 -0.14 12.87 -1.52
CA ASP A 109 -1.54 13.23 -1.26
C ASP A 109 -2.49 12.29 -2.03
N ILE A 110 -2.12 11.93 -3.26
CA ILE A 110 -2.86 10.93 -4.05
C ILE A 110 -2.80 9.57 -3.37
N VAL A 111 -1.64 9.09 -2.92
CA VAL A 111 -1.51 7.81 -2.20
C VAL A 111 -2.41 7.79 -0.96
N LYS A 112 -2.39 8.85 -0.16
CA LYS A 112 -3.24 8.98 1.05
C LYS A 112 -4.73 8.99 0.72
N LYS A 113 -5.15 9.62 -0.38
CA LYS A 113 -6.55 9.60 -0.85
C LYS A 113 -7.07 8.18 -1.06
N TYR A 114 -6.20 7.27 -1.50
CA TYR A 114 -6.53 5.86 -1.78
C TYR A 114 -6.10 4.87 -0.70
N GLU A 115 -5.61 5.31 0.45
CA GLU A 115 -5.05 4.43 1.48
C GLU A 115 -6.02 3.37 2.02
N ASN A 116 -7.34 3.60 1.90
CA ASN A 116 -8.37 2.63 2.26
C ASN A 116 -8.54 1.49 1.23
N LYS A 117 -7.84 1.55 0.11
CA LYS A 117 -7.92 0.62 -1.02
C LYS A 117 -6.57 0.05 -1.40
N VAL A 118 -5.49 0.57 -0.83
CA VAL A 118 -4.12 0.10 -1.00
C VAL A 118 -3.77 -0.78 0.20
N ASP A 119 -3.22 -1.96 -0.05
CA ASP A 119 -2.86 -2.89 1.03
C ASP A 119 -1.70 -2.34 1.87
N TYR A 120 -0.69 -1.79 1.23
CA TYR A 120 0.42 -1.14 1.92
C TYR A 120 1.07 -0.09 1.03
N TRP A 121 1.46 1.02 1.61
CA TRP A 121 2.30 2.00 0.95
C TRP A 121 3.37 2.53 1.89
N ILE A 122 4.51 2.91 1.32
CA ILE A 122 5.62 3.53 2.02
C ILE A 122 6.18 4.65 1.17
N SER A 123 6.50 5.78 1.82
CA SER A 123 7.22 6.91 1.24
C SER A 123 8.50 7.12 2.03
N GLU A 124 9.62 6.92 1.38
CA GLU A 124 10.96 7.16 1.93
C GLU A 124 11.95 7.34 0.77
N GLY A 125 12.99 8.14 0.97
CA GLY A 125 14.05 8.26 -0.02
C GLY A 125 14.66 6.91 -0.38
N ASP A 126 14.82 6.64 -1.67
CA ASP A 126 15.44 5.44 -2.20
C ASP A 126 16.69 5.75 -3.04
N LYS A 127 17.38 4.67 -3.49
CA LYS A 127 18.56 4.77 -4.35
C LYS A 127 18.21 4.62 -5.83
N GLY A 128 16.95 4.86 -6.19
CA GLY A 128 16.42 4.76 -7.54
C GLY A 128 15.42 3.61 -7.71
N GLN A 129 14.85 3.51 -8.91
CA GLN A 129 13.76 2.59 -9.24
C GLN A 129 14.02 1.13 -8.84
N THR A 130 15.25 0.64 -9.04
CA THR A 130 15.60 -0.74 -8.68
C THR A 130 15.50 -0.99 -7.18
N ASP A 131 15.95 -0.05 -6.36
CA ASP A 131 15.86 -0.15 -4.90
C ASP A 131 14.40 -0.16 -4.45
N ALA A 132 13.57 0.71 -5.02
CA ALA A 132 12.14 0.75 -4.76
C ALA A 132 11.44 -0.57 -5.16
N LEU A 133 11.77 -1.15 -6.32
CA LEU A 133 11.22 -2.45 -6.74
C LEU A 133 11.63 -3.58 -5.80
N VAL A 134 12.90 -3.65 -5.40
CA VAL A 134 13.39 -4.65 -4.43
C VAL A 134 12.67 -4.52 -3.09
N LYS A 135 12.46 -3.29 -2.60
CA LYS A 135 11.66 -3.06 -1.38
C LYS A 135 10.24 -3.61 -1.55
N GLY A 136 9.58 -3.28 -2.66
CA GLY A 136 8.22 -3.73 -2.94
C GLY A 136 8.12 -5.26 -2.97
N PHE A 137 9.00 -5.93 -3.70
CA PHE A 137 9.00 -7.39 -3.83
C PHE A 137 9.26 -8.10 -2.50
N ASN A 138 10.14 -7.56 -1.64
CA ASN A 138 10.44 -8.14 -0.34
C ASN A 138 9.26 -8.11 0.66
N ILE A 139 8.26 -7.26 0.42
CA ILE A 139 7.10 -7.13 1.30
C ILE A 139 5.82 -7.72 0.71
N CYS A 140 5.88 -8.27 -0.50
CA CYS A 140 4.78 -9.00 -1.13
C CYS A 140 4.46 -10.29 -0.39
N ASN A 141 3.15 -10.61 -0.31
CA ASN A 141 2.68 -11.90 0.22
C ASN A 141 2.04 -12.79 -0.86
N GLY A 142 1.92 -12.30 -2.09
CA GLY A 142 1.33 -13.02 -3.20
C GLY A 142 2.20 -14.16 -3.72
N GLU A 143 1.56 -15.14 -4.32
CA GLU A 143 2.23 -16.21 -5.07
C GLU A 143 2.65 -15.76 -6.47
N ILE A 144 2.02 -14.68 -6.97
CA ILE A 144 2.23 -14.11 -8.30
C ILE A 144 2.55 -12.62 -8.13
N LEU A 145 3.56 -12.14 -8.85
CA LEU A 145 4.00 -10.74 -8.90
C LEU A 145 3.76 -10.17 -10.30
#